data_5f032ea1f43fe82bc63b3cf2129e202e
#
_entry.id   5f032ea1f43fe82bc63b3cf2129e202e
#
_cell.length_a   1.000
_cell.length_b   1.000
_cell.length_c   1.000
_cell.angle_alpha   90.00
_cell.angle_beta   90.00
_cell.angle_gamma   90.00
#
_symmetry.space_group_name_H-M   'P 1'
#
loop_
_entity.id
_entity.type
_entity.pdbx_description
1 polymer ?
#
loop_
_entity_poly.entity_id
_entity_poly.type
_entity_poly.pdbx_seq_one_letter_code
_entity_poly.pdbx_strand_id
1 'polypeptide(L)'
;MNTDVSIVRCDEYEAETCRRALESVLAPLGGLDWVQPGMRIAVKVNLVSAMPPEGAATVHPTLLCELVRMLTARGASVVLGDSP
;
A
#
# COMPACT_ATOMS: atom_id res chain seq x y z
N MET A 1 -9.95 -16.24 9.70
CA MET A 1 -9.38 -15.51 8.56
C MET A 1 -10.39 -14.50 8.04
N ASN A 2 -9.96 -13.27 7.88
CA ASN A 2 -10.82 -12.23 7.35
C ASN A 2 -10.80 -12.28 5.82
N THR A 3 -11.98 -12.43 5.21
CA THR A 3 -12.10 -12.47 3.75
C THR A 3 -12.71 -11.20 3.18
N ASP A 4 -12.86 -10.16 3.99
CA ASP A 4 -13.43 -8.91 3.53
C ASP A 4 -12.48 -8.23 2.54
N VAL A 5 -13.07 -7.55 1.57
CA VAL A 5 -12.35 -6.76 0.59
C VAL A 5 -12.82 -5.32 0.69
N SER A 6 -11.89 -4.39 0.70
CA SER A 6 -12.19 -2.97 0.77
C SER A 6 -11.72 -2.28 -0.50
N ILE A 7 -12.58 -1.44 -1.08
CA ILE A 7 -12.27 -0.70 -2.30
C ILE A 7 -12.60 0.76 -2.08
N VAL A 8 -11.64 1.63 -2.39
CA VAL A 8 -11.79 3.08 -2.26
C VAL A 8 -11.28 3.74 -3.52
N ARG A 9 -11.99 4.78 -3.95
CA ARG A 9 -11.60 5.57 -5.10
C ARG A 9 -10.41 6.46 -4.76
N CYS A 10 -9.44 6.53 -5.67
CA CYS A 10 -8.31 7.45 -5.57
C CYS A 10 -8.11 8.09 -6.93
N ASP A 11 -8.55 9.34 -7.07
CA ASP A 11 -8.56 10.03 -8.36
C ASP A 11 -7.22 10.66 -8.73
N GLU A 12 -6.37 10.90 -7.78
CA GLU A 12 -5.09 11.57 -8.00
C GLU A 12 -3.98 10.86 -7.22
N TYR A 13 -2.78 10.88 -7.78
CA TYR A 13 -1.61 10.29 -7.12
C TYR A 13 -0.75 11.37 -6.44
N GLU A 14 -1.39 12.22 -5.70
CA GLU A 14 -0.72 13.16 -4.81
C GLU A 14 -0.53 12.50 -3.45
N ALA A 15 0.58 12.80 -2.77
CA ALA A 15 0.95 12.10 -1.54
C ALA A 15 -0.16 12.11 -0.49
N GLU A 16 -0.76 13.26 -0.23
CA GLU A 16 -1.82 13.33 0.77
C GLU A 16 -3.08 12.62 0.35
N THR A 17 -3.45 12.71 -0.93
CA THR A 17 -4.60 12.01 -1.46
C THR A 17 -4.41 10.50 -1.36
N CYS A 18 -3.22 10.01 -1.70
CA CYS A 18 -2.89 8.60 -1.57
C CYS A 18 -2.94 8.14 -0.12
N ARG A 19 -2.42 8.93 0.81
CA ARG A 19 -2.47 8.59 2.22
C ARG A 19 -3.90 8.48 2.72
N ARG A 20 -4.75 9.44 2.38
CA ARG A 20 -6.15 9.40 2.76
C ARG A 20 -6.88 8.20 2.18
N ALA A 21 -6.60 7.88 0.91
CA ALA A 21 -7.19 6.71 0.27
C ALA A 21 -6.75 5.43 0.97
N LEU A 22 -5.49 5.32 1.33
CA LEU A 22 -4.98 4.16 2.07
C LEU A 22 -5.64 4.05 3.45
N GLU A 23 -5.73 5.15 4.18
CA GLU A 23 -6.42 5.15 5.47
C GLU A 23 -7.86 4.71 5.33
N SER A 24 -8.57 5.23 4.33
CA SER A 24 -9.97 4.88 4.09
C SER A 24 -10.16 3.42 3.69
N VAL A 25 -9.27 2.90 2.83
CA VAL A 25 -9.41 1.53 2.34
C VAL A 25 -9.03 0.51 3.40
N LEU A 26 -8.14 0.86 4.32
CA LEU A 26 -7.70 -0.04 5.38
C LEU A 26 -8.62 -0.02 6.60
N ALA A 27 -9.31 1.09 6.84
CA ALA A 27 -10.12 1.25 8.04
C ALA A 27 -11.15 0.12 8.25
N PRO A 28 -11.93 -0.30 7.23
CA PRO A 28 -12.87 -1.40 7.41
C PRO A 28 -12.20 -2.74 7.71
N LEU A 29 -10.92 -2.87 7.41
CA LEU A 29 -10.16 -4.10 7.63
C LEU A 29 -9.36 -4.06 8.94
N GLY A 30 -9.60 -3.05 9.79
CA GLY A 30 -8.88 -2.90 11.05
C GLY A 30 -7.71 -1.93 11.00
N GLY A 31 -7.50 -1.24 9.89
CA GLY A 31 -6.41 -0.28 9.75
C GLY A 31 -5.05 -0.94 9.87
N LEU A 32 -4.11 -0.21 10.45
CA LEU A 32 -2.75 -0.70 10.66
C LEU A 32 -2.42 -0.85 12.15
N ASP A 33 -3.43 -0.99 13.01
CA ASP A 33 -3.21 -1.08 14.45
C ASP A 33 -2.43 -2.34 14.85
N TRP A 34 -2.44 -3.35 14.00
CA TRP A 34 -1.70 -4.58 14.23
C TRP A 34 -0.19 -4.41 14.01
N VAL A 35 0.22 -3.32 13.35
CA VAL A 35 1.64 -3.05 13.07
C VAL A 35 2.32 -2.55 14.34
N GLN A 36 3.37 -3.24 14.74
CA GLN A 36 4.12 -2.90 15.95
C GLN A 36 5.59 -2.62 15.62
N PRO A 37 6.27 -1.84 16.46
CA PRO A 37 7.70 -1.60 16.27
C PRO A 37 8.48 -2.91 16.22
N GLY A 38 9.44 -2.99 15.30
CA GLY A 38 10.26 -4.18 15.14
C GLY A 38 9.71 -5.21 14.16
N MET A 39 8.48 -5.06 13.72
CA MET A 39 7.92 -5.97 12.72
C MET A 39 8.62 -5.83 11.37
N ARG A 40 8.74 -6.93 10.67
CA ARG A 40 9.18 -6.95 9.27
C ARG A 40 7.97 -7.26 8.41
N ILE A 41 7.67 -6.36 7.49
CA ILE A 41 6.49 -6.48 6.63
C ILE A 41 6.95 -6.57 5.18
N ALA A 42 6.54 -7.64 4.52
CA ALA A 42 6.80 -7.81 3.11
C ALA A 42 5.59 -7.31 2.32
N VAL A 43 5.84 -6.41 1.39
CA VAL A 43 4.80 -5.90 0.49
C VAL A 43 5.09 -6.46 -0.89
N LYS A 44 4.15 -7.25 -1.41
CA LYS A 44 4.28 -7.76 -2.77
C LYS A 44 3.72 -6.73 -3.73
N VAL A 45 4.57 -6.27 -4.63
CA VAL A 45 4.20 -5.32 -5.68
C VAL A 45 4.05 -6.11 -6.97
N ASN A 46 2.83 -6.11 -7.53
CA ASN A 46 2.61 -6.81 -8.79
C ASN A 46 3.10 -5.92 -9.93
N LEU A 47 4.24 -6.27 -10.48
CA LEU A 47 4.84 -5.56 -11.59
C LEU A 47 4.59 -6.33 -12.88
N VAL A 48 3.93 -5.68 -13.83
CA VAL A 48 3.76 -6.25 -15.16
C VAL A 48 4.79 -5.56 -16.04
N SER A 49 5.85 -6.28 -16.36
CA SER A 49 6.93 -5.72 -17.16
C SER A 49 6.44 -5.23 -18.51
N ALA A 50 7.04 -4.17 -19.00
CA ALA A 50 6.73 -3.56 -20.28
C ALA A 50 5.42 -2.78 -20.34
N MET A 51 4.65 -2.71 -19.25
CA MET A 51 3.46 -1.86 -19.22
C MET A 51 3.81 -0.50 -18.63
N PRO A 52 3.45 0.59 -19.32
CA PRO A 52 3.66 1.91 -18.72
C PRO A 52 2.71 2.14 -17.55
N PRO A 53 3.05 3.03 -16.61
CA PRO A 53 2.19 3.32 -15.46
C PRO A 53 0.77 3.72 -15.84
N GLU A 54 0.60 4.39 -16.96
CA GLU A 54 -0.71 4.81 -17.45
C GLU A 54 -1.61 3.63 -17.81
N GLY A 55 -1.02 2.47 -18.02
CA GLY A 55 -1.78 1.26 -18.31
C GLY A 55 -2.42 0.64 -17.08
N ALA A 56 -2.18 1.21 -15.90
CA ALA A 56 -2.72 0.72 -14.62
C ALA A 56 -2.37 -0.73 -14.30
N ALA A 57 -1.29 -1.23 -14.89
CA ALA A 57 -0.86 -2.62 -14.68
C ALA A 57 0.07 -2.79 -13.49
N THR A 58 0.46 -1.69 -12.85
CA THR A 58 1.38 -1.71 -11.71
C THR A 58 0.96 -0.64 -10.71
N VAL A 59 1.45 -0.78 -9.47
CA VAL A 59 1.14 0.18 -8.41
C VAL A 59 1.88 1.49 -8.67
N HIS A 60 1.16 2.60 -8.55
CA HIS A 60 1.78 3.90 -8.73
C HIS A 60 2.79 4.17 -7.61
N PRO A 61 3.99 4.70 -7.94
CA PRO A 61 5.03 4.91 -6.94
C PRO A 61 4.61 5.78 -5.75
N THR A 62 3.80 6.81 -5.98
CA THR A 62 3.36 7.68 -4.90
C THR A 62 2.52 6.93 -3.88
N LEU A 63 1.61 6.07 -4.34
CA LEU A 63 0.78 5.26 -3.47
C LEU A 63 1.65 4.31 -2.65
N LEU A 64 2.61 3.67 -3.30
CA LEU A 64 3.51 2.73 -2.64
C LEU A 64 4.37 3.44 -1.60
N CYS A 65 4.91 4.61 -1.92
CA CYS A 65 5.70 5.39 -0.98
C CYS A 65 4.91 5.77 0.27
N GLU A 66 3.64 6.17 0.09
CA GLU A 66 2.80 6.53 1.24
C GLU A 66 2.50 5.33 2.11
N LEU A 67 2.27 4.16 1.53
CA LEU A 67 2.09 2.94 2.31
C LEU A 67 3.34 2.62 3.12
N VAL A 68 4.52 2.70 2.50
CA VAL A 68 5.79 2.45 3.20
C VAL A 68 5.96 3.44 4.34
N ARG A 69 5.65 4.71 4.13
CA ARG A 69 5.74 5.72 5.20
C ARG A 69 4.83 5.41 6.36
N MET A 70 3.59 4.98 6.08
CA MET A 70 2.63 4.64 7.12
C MET A 70 3.12 3.45 7.96
N LEU A 71 3.70 2.45 7.30
CA LEU A 71 4.22 1.27 8.00
C LEU A 71 5.47 1.61 8.81
N THR A 72 6.40 2.35 8.24
CA THR A 72 7.65 2.70 8.94
C THR A 72 7.39 3.68 10.08
N ALA A 73 6.37 4.53 9.98
CA ALA A 73 5.99 5.42 11.06
C ALA A 73 5.56 4.66 12.31
N ARG A 74 5.13 3.41 12.15
CA ARG A 74 4.77 2.54 13.28
C ARG A 74 5.94 1.69 13.77
N GLY A 75 7.14 1.92 13.23
CA GLY A 75 8.34 1.21 13.65
C GLY A 75 8.61 -0.08 12.91
N ALA A 76 7.88 -0.37 11.86
CA ALA A 76 8.09 -1.58 11.07
C ALA A 76 9.19 -1.39 10.03
N SER A 77 9.84 -2.48 9.66
CA SER A 77 10.73 -2.54 8.50
C SER A 77 9.94 -3.09 7.31
N VAL A 78 10.11 -2.48 6.17
CA VAL A 78 9.34 -2.86 4.96
C VAL A 78 10.28 -3.40 3.90
N VAL A 79 9.92 -4.54 3.34
CA VAL A 79 10.62 -5.14 2.20
C VAL A 79 9.65 -5.18 1.03
N LEU A 80 10.08 -4.63 -0.08
CA LEU A 80 9.29 -4.66 -1.31
C LEU A 80 9.80 -5.78 -2.20
N GLY A 81 8.88 -6.50 -2.81
CA GLY A 81 9.26 -7.57 -3.70
C GLY A 81 8.18 -7.89 -4.70
N ASP A 82 8.58 -8.59 -5.75
CA ASP A 82 7.67 -9.10 -6.75
C ASP A 82 8.07 -10.52 -7.07
N SER A 83 7.07 -11.35 -7.30
CA SER A 83 7.33 -12.73 -7.73
C SER A 83 7.35 -12.79 -9.25
N PRO A 84 8.40 -13.39 -9.83
CA PRO A 84 8.42 -13.56 -11.28
C PRO A 84 7.28 -14.45 -11.77
#